data_c282ae598b5db38ff5703c6e0ffcdafc
#
_entry.id   c282ae598b5db38ff5703c6e0ffcdafc
#
_cell.length_a   1.000
_cell.length_b   1.000
_cell.length_c   1.000
_cell.angle_alpha   90.00
_cell.angle_beta   90.00
_cell.angle_gamma   90.00
#
_symmetry.space_group_name_H-M   'P 1'
#
loop_
_entity.id
_entity.type
_entity.pdbx_description
1 polymer ?
#
loop_
_entity_poly.entity_id
_entity_poly.type
_entity_poly.pdbx_seq_one_letter_code
_entity_poly.pdbx_strand_id
1 'polypeptide(L)'
;MPAPASVRRSLGLQVLLPRAGIVLIWLALNQWIRLPVPLVFILMAADGVFLLWQARAFLLSADAHVRSTGAMAPVWGGYLVLLFAGFTAITLWWDAQLIARTEEEPNYAEQRRQAREALYRLTVSNDGRALIFEGEITFGLTRRIAQMASQHPGLHRMTLTSPGGLIAEARGAARLIREHGFATRAEGLCASACTLMFAAGPRRSLGGDGRLGFHSYALQFESGLPQIDLEREQEKDRAFLLQQGVSAEFANRVFAIPHREIWIPDATVLRIGGVITD
;
A
#
# COMPACT_ATOMS: atom_id res chain seq x y z
N MET A 1 12.60 -48.32 -45.11
CA MET A 1 11.56 -47.54 -44.37
C MET A 1 11.66 -47.97 -42.93
N PRO A 2 11.80 -47.07 -41.95
CA PRO A 2 11.81 -47.44 -40.53
C PRO A 2 10.45 -48.05 -40.17
N ALA A 3 10.48 -49.16 -39.40
CA ALA A 3 9.27 -49.81 -38.90
C ALA A 3 8.35 -48.83 -38.20
N PRO A 4 7.01 -48.82 -38.43
CA PRO A 4 6.08 -47.92 -37.80
C PRO A 4 6.18 -48.09 -36.28
N ALA A 5 6.45 -47.00 -35.56
CA ALA A 5 6.50 -47.05 -34.11
C ALA A 5 5.16 -47.60 -33.61
N SER A 6 5.20 -48.56 -32.67
CA SER A 6 3.97 -49.11 -32.10
C SER A 6 3.13 -47.99 -31.52
N VAL A 7 1.79 -48.01 -31.66
CA VAL A 7 0.85 -47.01 -31.15
C VAL A 7 1.14 -46.66 -29.66
N ARG A 8 1.47 -47.66 -28.85
CA ARG A 8 1.86 -47.48 -27.44
C ARG A 8 3.11 -46.63 -27.30
N ARG A 9 4.15 -46.83 -28.13
CA ARG A 9 5.39 -46.02 -28.07
C ARG A 9 5.17 -44.60 -28.56
N SER A 10 4.34 -44.42 -29.61
CA SER A 10 3.94 -43.11 -30.11
C SER A 10 3.16 -42.30 -29.03
N LEU A 11 2.17 -42.91 -28.38
CA LEU A 11 1.41 -42.28 -27.29
C LEU A 11 2.30 -41.93 -26.10
N GLY A 12 3.16 -42.84 -25.65
CA GLY A 12 4.02 -42.62 -24.49
C GLY A 12 5.05 -41.52 -24.72
N LEU A 13 5.83 -41.62 -25.80
CA LEU A 13 6.97 -40.73 -26.06
C LEU A 13 6.59 -39.40 -26.73
N GLN A 14 5.56 -39.42 -27.59
CA GLN A 14 5.22 -38.25 -28.39
C GLN A 14 4.06 -37.41 -27.78
N VAL A 15 3.21 -38.04 -26.94
CA VAL A 15 2.08 -37.33 -26.32
C VAL A 15 2.25 -37.22 -24.81
N LEU A 16 2.26 -38.31 -24.05
CA LEU A 16 2.19 -38.29 -22.60
C LEU A 16 3.42 -37.64 -21.94
N LEU A 17 4.62 -38.03 -22.36
CA LEU A 17 5.85 -37.55 -21.74
C LEU A 17 6.08 -36.05 -21.97
N PRO A 18 5.93 -35.48 -23.18
CA PRO A 18 6.02 -34.05 -23.39
C PRO A 18 4.91 -33.26 -22.68
N ARG A 19 3.68 -33.79 -22.63
CA ARG A 19 2.58 -33.14 -21.91
C ARG A 19 2.83 -33.08 -20.41
N ALA A 20 3.30 -34.18 -19.80
CA ALA A 20 3.70 -34.20 -18.41
C ALA A 20 4.82 -33.16 -18.14
N GLY A 21 5.80 -33.08 -19.04
CA GLY A 21 6.86 -32.06 -18.96
C GLY A 21 6.34 -30.63 -18.99
N ILE A 22 5.43 -30.30 -19.92
CA ILE A 22 4.81 -28.95 -20.01
C ILE A 22 4.06 -28.60 -18.71
N VAL A 23 3.25 -29.54 -18.19
CA VAL A 23 2.50 -29.32 -16.95
C VAL A 23 3.45 -29.11 -15.76
N LEU A 24 4.48 -29.95 -15.62
CA LEU A 24 5.45 -29.82 -14.53
C LEU A 24 6.25 -28.51 -14.60
N ILE A 25 6.71 -28.14 -15.80
CA ILE A 25 7.41 -26.86 -16.01
C ILE A 25 6.48 -25.69 -15.67
N TRP A 26 5.24 -25.74 -16.12
CA TRP A 26 4.25 -24.70 -15.81
C TRP A 26 4.01 -24.58 -14.30
N LEU A 27 3.77 -25.70 -13.61
CA LEU A 27 3.57 -25.70 -12.15
C LEU A 27 4.79 -25.15 -11.41
N ALA A 28 5.99 -25.48 -11.83
CA ALA A 28 7.21 -24.96 -11.25
C ALA A 28 7.39 -23.45 -11.51
N LEU A 29 7.18 -23.00 -12.74
CA LEU A 29 7.31 -21.58 -13.11
C LEU A 29 6.28 -20.69 -12.40
N ASN A 30 5.04 -21.17 -12.31
CA ASN A 30 3.94 -20.41 -11.71
C ASN A 30 4.12 -20.14 -10.22
N GLN A 31 4.96 -20.91 -9.51
CA GLN A 31 5.29 -20.65 -8.11
C GLN A 31 6.24 -19.45 -7.91
N TRP A 32 7.03 -19.11 -8.93
CA TRP A 32 8.13 -18.15 -8.79
C TRP A 32 8.03 -16.94 -9.70
N ILE A 33 7.35 -17.07 -10.84
CA ILE A 33 7.37 -16.05 -11.89
C ILE A 33 5.96 -15.86 -12.47
N ARG A 34 5.49 -14.61 -12.49
CA ARG A 34 4.29 -14.24 -13.24
C ARG A 34 4.69 -13.89 -14.66
N LEU A 35 4.15 -14.62 -15.62
CA LEU A 35 4.41 -14.37 -17.02
C LEU A 35 3.60 -13.18 -17.53
N PRO A 36 4.19 -12.27 -18.33
CA PRO A 36 3.44 -11.18 -18.94
C PRO A 36 2.41 -11.73 -19.96
N VAL A 37 1.24 -11.07 -20.02
CA VAL A 37 0.12 -11.48 -20.86
C VAL A 37 0.51 -11.80 -22.32
N PRO A 38 1.33 -10.98 -23.03
CA PRO A 38 1.73 -11.31 -24.40
C PRO A 38 2.51 -12.62 -24.51
N LEU A 39 3.36 -12.93 -23.52
CA LEU A 39 4.13 -14.16 -23.52
C LEU A 39 3.24 -15.40 -23.30
N VAL A 40 2.20 -15.29 -22.45
CA VAL A 40 1.21 -16.35 -22.26
C VAL A 40 0.51 -16.68 -23.58
N PHE A 41 0.11 -15.67 -24.37
CA PHE A 41 -0.50 -15.91 -25.68
C PHE A 41 0.44 -16.56 -26.69
N ILE A 42 1.71 -16.17 -26.71
CA ILE A 42 2.72 -16.80 -27.59
C ILE A 42 2.92 -18.27 -27.22
N LEU A 43 3.07 -18.58 -25.93
CA LEU A 43 3.25 -19.95 -25.44
C LEU A 43 2.00 -20.80 -25.67
N MET A 44 0.80 -20.24 -25.48
CA MET A 44 -0.47 -20.90 -25.78
C MET A 44 -0.58 -21.25 -27.26
N ALA A 45 -0.23 -20.34 -28.15
CA ALA A 45 -0.24 -20.59 -29.60
C ALA A 45 0.78 -21.68 -29.99
N ALA A 46 1.99 -21.61 -29.42
CA ALA A 46 3.04 -22.63 -29.66
C ALA A 46 2.60 -24.02 -29.18
N ASP A 47 1.98 -24.10 -27.99
CA ASP A 47 1.46 -25.35 -27.45
C ASP A 47 0.29 -25.90 -28.30
N GLY A 48 -0.59 -25.04 -28.81
CA GLY A 48 -1.66 -25.42 -29.74
C GLY A 48 -1.13 -26.02 -31.02
N VAL A 49 -0.11 -25.41 -31.64
CA VAL A 49 0.57 -25.97 -32.83
C VAL A 49 1.23 -27.31 -32.49
N PHE A 50 1.86 -27.44 -31.34
CA PHE A 50 2.47 -28.66 -30.87
C PHE A 50 1.42 -29.79 -30.66
N LEU A 51 0.27 -29.47 -30.08
CA LEU A 51 -0.85 -30.41 -29.91
C LEU A 51 -1.37 -30.93 -31.26
N LEU A 52 -1.52 -30.03 -32.23
CA LEU A 52 -1.92 -30.43 -33.61
C LEU A 52 -0.90 -31.36 -34.26
N TRP A 53 0.39 -31.10 -34.07
CA TRP A 53 1.46 -31.97 -34.53
C TRP A 53 1.39 -33.33 -33.85
N GLN A 54 1.19 -33.41 -32.53
CA GLN A 54 1.02 -34.65 -31.76
C GLN A 54 -0.19 -35.44 -32.24
N ALA A 55 -1.33 -34.78 -32.47
CA ALA A 55 -2.53 -35.41 -33.00
C ALA A 55 -2.28 -36.03 -34.39
N ARG A 56 -1.62 -35.29 -35.29
CA ARG A 56 -1.26 -35.77 -36.60
C ARG A 56 -0.32 -37.00 -36.55
N ALA A 57 0.71 -36.95 -35.71
CA ALA A 57 1.65 -38.04 -35.53
C ALA A 57 0.95 -39.32 -35.01
N PHE A 58 0.03 -39.15 -34.06
CA PHE A 58 -0.80 -40.23 -33.54
C PHE A 58 -1.71 -40.83 -34.63
N LEU A 59 -2.43 -39.98 -35.40
CA LEU A 59 -3.32 -40.46 -36.48
C LEU A 59 -2.59 -41.30 -37.51
N LEU A 60 -1.38 -40.89 -37.90
CA LEU A 60 -0.55 -41.66 -38.82
C LEU A 60 -0.14 -43.03 -38.24
N SER A 61 0.21 -43.08 -36.95
CA SER A 61 0.56 -44.31 -36.24
C SER A 61 -0.65 -45.21 -36.04
N ALA A 62 -1.83 -44.67 -35.78
CA ALA A 62 -3.08 -45.39 -35.60
C ALA A 62 -3.53 -46.05 -36.90
N ASP A 63 -3.45 -45.31 -38.01
CA ASP A 63 -3.80 -45.82 -39.36
C ASP A 63 -2.88 -46.99 -39.77
N ALA A 64 -1.59 -46.85 -39.52
CA ALA A 64 -0.62 -47.94 -39.77
C ALA A 64 -0.91 -49.17 -38.89
N HIS A 65 -1.30 -48.98 -37.62
CA HIS A 65 -1.62 -50.05 -36.67
C HIS A 65 -2.88 -50.81 -37.10
N VAL A 66 -3.96 -50.12 -37.45
CA VAL A 66 -5.21 -50.72 -37.91
C VAL A 66 -4.98 -51.55 -39.16
N ARG A 67 -4.20 -51.04 -40.11
CA ARG A 67 -3.89 -51.79 -41.35
C ARG A 67 -3.06 -53.06 -41.10
N SER A 68 -2.20 -53.08 -40.09
CA SER A 68 -1.30 -54.16 -39.77
C SER A 68 -1.91 -55.25 -38.88
N THR A 69 -2.78 -54.88 -37.93
CA THR A 69 -3.29 -55.77 -36.88
C THR A 69 -4.81 -55.90 -36.85
N GLY A 70 -5.55 -55.00 -37.49
CA GLY A 70 -7.01 -54.95 -37.43
C GLY A 70 -7.58 -54.55 -36.05
N ALA A 71 -6.73 -54.29 -35.04
CA ALA A 71 -7.14 -54.05 -33.68
C ALA A 71 -7.49 -52.58 -33.45
N MET A 72 -8.74 -52.27 -33.10
CA MET A 72 -9.23 -50.91 -32.88
C MET A 72 -9.09 -50.42 -31.44
N ALA A 73 -9.02 -51.30 -30.44
CA ALA A 73 -9.00 -50.95 -29.03
C ALA A 73 -7.84 -49.99 -28.63
N PRO A 74 -6.58 -50.21 -29.08
CA PRO A 74 -5.48 -49.28 -28.79
C PRO A 74 -5.67 -47.89 -29.42
N VAL A 75 -6.37 -47.82 -30.56
CA VAL A 75 -6.66 -46.55 -31.27
C VAL A 75 -7.69 -45.74 -30.52
N TRP A 76 -8.76 -46.37 -30.04
CA TRP A 76 -9.75 -45.69 -29.17
C TRP A 76 -9.12 -45.17 -27.88
N GLY A 77 -8.25 -45.96 -27.23
CA GLY A 77 -7.48 -45.49 -26.07
C GLY A 77 -6.62 -44.26 -26.38
N GLY A 78 -6.02 -44.22 -27.57
CA GLY A 78 -5.24 -43.07 -28.02
C GLY A 78 -6.06 -41.82 -28.29
N TYR A 79 -7.26 -41.93 -28.85
CA TYR A 79 -8.19 -40.80 -29.00
C TYR A 79 -8.59 -40.25 -27.64
N LEU A 80 -8.83 -41.11 -26.65
CA LEU A 80 -9.13 -40.69 -25.29
C LEU A 80 -7.96 -39.92 -24.66
N VAL A 81 -6.72 -40.40 -24.85
CA VAL A 81 -5.50 -39.70 -24.40
C VAL A 81 -5.37 -38.32 -25.04
N LEU A 82 -5.61 -38.20 -26.35
CA LEU A 82 -5.58 -36.92 -27.05
C LEU A 82 -6.67 -35.94 -26.55
N LEU A 83 -7.88 -36.45 -26.29
CA LEU A 83 -8.98 -35.67 -25.72
C LEU A 83 -8.56 -35.08 -24.36
N PHE A 84 -8.02 -35.93 -23.47
CA PHE A 84 -7.55 -35.43 -22.15
C PHE A 84 -6.35 -34.49 -22.25
N ALA A 85 -5.43 -34.73 -23.20
CA ALA A 85 -4.32 -33.81 -23.45
C ALA A 85 -4.81 -32.42 -23.92
N GLY A 86 -5.81 -32.41 -24.82
CA GLY A 86 -6.46 -31.18 -25.25
C GLY A 86 -7.17 -30.43 -24.11
N PHE A 87 -7.92 -31.17 -23.31
CA PHE A 87 -8.59 -30.60 -22.14
C PHE A 87 -7.60 -30.02 -21.12
N THR A 88 -6.53 -30.76 -20.81
CA THR A 88 -5.46 -30.30 -19.93
C THR A 88 -4.77 -29.05 -20.47
N ALA A 89 -4.52 -28.97 -21.78
CA ALA A 89 -3.94 -27.81 -22.41
C ALA A 89 -4.85 -26.58 -22.28
N ILE A 90 -6.15 -26.75 -22.54
CA ILE A 90 -7.13 -25.65 -22.41
C ILE A 90 -7.20 -25.14 -20.97
N THR A 91 -7.32 -26.02 -19.97
CA THR A 91 -7.40 -25.61 -18.56
C THR A 91 -6.10 -24.94 -18.10
N LEU A 92 -4.95 -25.48 -18.44
CA LEU A 92 -3.63 -24.93 -18.10
C LEU A 92 -3.46 -23.49 -18.64
N TRP A 93 -3.79 -23.26 -19.91
CA TRP A 93 -3.65 -21.94 -20.51
C TRP A 93 -4.74 -20.96 -20.07
N TRP A 94 -5.92 -21.47 -19.73
CA TRP A 94 -6.97 -20.67 -19.11
C TRP A 94 -6.50 -20.13 -17.75
N ASP A 95 -5.98 -20.99 -16.87
CA ASP A 95 -5.43 -20.60 -15.59
C ASP A 95 -4.25 -19.64 -15.75
N ALA A 96 -3.36 -19.91 -16.72
CA ALA A 96 -2.27 -19.01 -17.06
C ALA A 96 -2.72 -17.60 -17.40
N GLN A 97 -3.80 -17.47 -18.18
CA GLN A 97 -4.36 -16.16 -18.53
C GLN A 97 -4.99 -15.46 -17.33
N LEU A 98 -5.71 -16.19 -16.49
CA LEU A 98 -6.29 -15.62 -15.27
C LEU A 98 -5.19 -15.07 -14.37
N ILE A 99 -4.13 -15.85 -14.10
CA ILE A 99 -3.00 -15.44 -13.28
C ILE A 99 -2.27 -14.23 -13.86
N ALA A 100 -2.03 -14.22 -15.18
CA ALA A 100 -1.35 -13.12 -15.86
C ALA A 100 -2.14 -11.81 -15.87
N ARG A 101 -3.46 -11.88 -15.81
CA ARG A 101 -4.36 -10.69 -15.77
C ARG A 101 -4.72 -10.23 -14.38
N THR A 102 -4.50 -11.08 -13.36
CA THR A 102 -4.81 -10.70 -11.99
C THR A 102 -3.79 -9.65 -11.54
N GLU A 103 -4.22 -8.40 -11.40
CA GLU A 103 -3.45 -7.39 -10.70
C GLU A 103 -3.26 -7.85 -9.25
N GLU A 104 -2.04 -7.64 -8.72
CA GLU A 104 -1.83 -7.87 -7.29
C GLU A 104 -2.68 -6.85 -6.54
N GLU A 105 -3.81 -7.29 -6.00
CA GLU A 105 -4.51 -6.45 -5.04
C GLU A 105 -3.52 -6.15 -3.89
N PRO A 106 -3.32 -4.85 -3.58
CA PRO A 106 -2.46 -4.48 -2.48
C PRO A 106 -2.95 -5.21 -1.23
N ASN A 107 -2.03 -5.80 -0.48
CA ASN A 107 -2.40 -6.51 0.73
C ASN A 107 -3.12 -5.55 1.71
N TYR A 108 -3.87 -6.08 2.66
CA TYR A 108 -4.67 -5.30 3.60
C TYR A 108 -3.88 -4.18 4.30
N ALA A 109 -2.60 -4.41 4.60
CA ALA A 109 -1.72 -3.41 5.21
C ALA A 109 -1.43 -2.26 4.24
N GLU A 110 -1.23 -2.56 2.97
CA GLU A 110 -1.00 -1.59 1.90
C GLU A 110 -2.26 -0.76 1.61
N GLN A 111 -3.43 -1.40 1.49
CA GLN A 111 -4.72 -0.71 1.34
C GLN A 111 -4.97 0.25 2.50
N ARG A 112 -4.71 -0.22 3.73
CA ARG A 112 -4.82 0.64 4.91
C ARG A 112 -3.82 1.79 4.91
N ARG A 113 -2.60 1.58 4.43
CA ARG A 113 -1.60 2.64 4.30
C ARG A 113 -2.05 3.69 3.29
N GLN A 114 -2.47 3.27 2.10
CA GLN A 114 -2.96 4.16 1.06
C GLN A 114 -4.20 4.95 1.51
N ALA A 115 -5.15 4.29 2.18
CA ALA A 115 -6.33 4.96 2.74
C ALA A 115 -5.97 6.05 3.77
N ARG A 116 -4.94 5.81 4.59
CA ARG A 116 -4.47 6.83 5.57
C ARG A 116 -3.70 7.95 4.90
N GLU A 117 -2.86 7.64 3.90
CA GLU A 117 -2.13 8.65 3.13
C GLU A 117 -3.07 9.55 2.31
N ALA A 118 -4.26 9.05 1.96
CA ALA A 118 -5.30 9.85 1.29
C ALA A 118 -5.97 10.90 2.22
N LEU A 119 -5.83 10.77 3.56
CA LEU A 119 -6.41 11.70 4.53
C LEU A 119 -5.60 12.99 4.71
N TYR A 120 -4.39 13.04 4.17
CA TYR A 120 -3.54 14.25 4.23
C TYR A 120 -2.70 14.43 2.96
N ARG A 121 -2.23 15.65 2.79
CA ARG A 121 -1.23 16.01 1.77
C ARG A 121 0.01 16.53 2.45
N LEU A 122 1.19 16.06 2.03
CA LEU A 122 2.48 16.56 2.49
C LEU A 122 3.35 16.86 1.27
N THR A 123 3.58 18.15 1.01
CA THR A 123 4.29 18.63 -0.19
C THR A 123 5.37 19.64 0.19
N VAL A 124 6.36 19.79 -0.68
CA VAL A 124 7.37 20.85 -0.57
C VAL A 124 6.91 22.04 -1.38
N SER A 125 7.07 23.25 -0.83
CA SER A 125 6.77 24.48 -1.53
C SER A 125 7.63 24.66 -2.79
N ASN A 126 7.18 25.46 -3.74
CA ASN A 126 7.89 25.69 -5.00
C ASN A 126 9.31 26.26 -4.81
N ASP A 127 9.55 27.01 -3.74
CA ASP A 127 10.87 27.56 -3.39
C ASP A 127 11.78 26.53 -2.66
N GLY A 128 11.30 25.31 -2.41
CA GLY A 128 12.04 24.25 -1.73
C GLY A 128 12.27 24.49 -0.24
N ARG A 129 11.64 25.52 0.37
CA ARG A 129 11.97 25.99 1.73
C ARG A 129 10.93 25.66 2.79
N ALA A 130 9.72 25.31 2.41
CA ALA A 130 8.65 24.97 3.34
C ALA A 130 8.10 23.57 3.07
N LEU A 131 7.84 22.83 4.13
CA LEU A 131 7.05 21.60 4.11
C LEU A 131 5.60 21.97 4.41
N ILE A 132 4.69 21.68 3.50
CA ILE A 132 3.27 22.02 3.60
C ILE A 132 2.49 20.78 3.98
N PHE A 133 1.82 20.83 5.12
CA PHE A 133 0.96 19.76 5.62
C PHE A 133 -0.49 20.23 5.64
N GLU A 134 -1.36 19.46 4.96
CA GLU A 134 -2.80 19.69 4.88
C GLU A 134 -3.54 18.39 5.13
N GLY A 135 -4.48 18.37 6.07
CA GLY A 135 -5.35 17.22 6.35
C GLY A 135 -5.18 16.64 7.74
N GLU A 136 -5.58 15.38 7.90
CA GLU A 136 -5.65 14.69 9.20
C GLU A 136 -4.30 14.13 9.63
N ILE A 137 -3.98 14.21 10.91
CA ILE A 137 -2.78 13.60 11.50
C ILE A 137 -3.05 12.11 11.73
N THR A 138 -2.48 11.26 10.87
CA THR A 138 -2.69 9.81 10.89
C THR A 138 -1.40 9.03 11.08
N PHE A 139 -1.49 7.72 11.27
CA PHE A 139 -0.33 6.84 11.42
C PHE A 139 0.64 6.95 10.24
N GLY A 140 1.93 7.12 10.55
CA GLY A 140 3.02 7.18 9.59
C GLY A 140 3.41 8.60 9.18
N LEU A 141 2.69 9.63 9.62
CA LEU A 141 3.01 11.04 9.34
C LEU A 141 4.42 11.40 9.82
N THR A 142 4.79 11.02 11.04
CA THR A 142 6.12 11.28 11.59
C THR A 142 7.22 10.74 10.68
N ARG A 143 7.10 9.49 10.24
CA ARG A 143 8.08 8.88 9.33
C ARG A 143 8.13 9.61 7.98
N ARG A 144 6.98 10.04 7.48
CA ARG A 144 6.92 10.75 6.20
C ARG A 144 7.57 12.13 6.29
N ILE A 145 7.36 12.87 7.41
CA ILE A 145 8.04 14.14 7.67
C ILE A 145 9.55 13.92 7.74
N ALA A 146 10.04 12.91 8.47
CA ALA A 146 11.47 12.60 8.57
C ALA A 146 12.08 12.29 7.18
N GLN A 147 11.37 11.52 6.36
CA GLN A 147 11.80 11.22 4.99
C GLN A 147 11.90 12.50 4.14
N MET A 148 10.88 13.36 4.18
CA MET A 148 10.88 14.62 3.42
C MET A 148 12.00 15.55 3.89
N ALA A 149 12.22 15.67 5.19
CA ALA A 149 13.29 16.48 5.75
C ALA A 149 14.68 15.99 5.33
N SER A 150 14.90 14.67 5.27
CA SER A 150 16.17 14.11 4.79
C SER A 150 16.41 14.29 3.30
N GLN A 151 15.34 14.26 2.49
CA GLN A 151 15.40 14.45 1.04
C GLN A 151 15.56 15.93 0.63
N HIS A 152 15.14 16.86 1.50
CA HIS A 152 15.12 18.30 1.22
C HIS A 152 15.82 19.09 2.34
N PRO A 153 17.17 19.11 2.37
CA PRO A 153 17.93 19.78 3.44
C PRO A 153 17.74 21.30 3.49
N GLY A 154 17.16 21.91 2.46
CA GLY A 154 16.82 23.34 2.43
C GLY A 154 15.54 23.72 3.19
N LEU A 155 14.80 22.74 3.71
CA LEU A 155 13.59 23.01 4.49
C LEU A 155 13.94 23.68 5.83
N HIS A 156 13.23 24.78 6.16
CA HIS A 156 13.39 25.50 7.41
C HIS A 156 12.05 25.99 7.97
N ARG A 157 10.93 25.69 7.34
CA ARG A 157 9.59 26.05 7.76
C ARG A 157 8.62 24.90 7.54
N MET A 158 7.62 24.78 8.42
CA MET A 158 6.49 23.89 8.24
C MET A 158 5.19 24.69 8.27
N THR A 159 4.39 24.55 7.22
CA THR A 159 3.08 25.17 7.07
C THR A 159 2.01 24.15 7.41
N LEU A 160 1.02 24.55 8.23
CA LEU A 160 0.06 23.65 8.84
C LEU A 160 -1.38 24.08 8.55
N THR A 161 -2.18 23.15 8.07
CA THR A 161 -3.64 23.23 7.98
C THR A 161 -4.21 21.85 8.30
N SER A 162 -4.81 21.69 9.50
CA SER A 162 -5.23 20.36 9.97
C SER A 162 -6.31 20.46 11.05
N PRO A 163 -7.34 19.60 11.00
CA PRO A 163 -8.31 19.47 12.09
C PRO A 163 -7.71 18.79 13.34
N GLY A 164 -6.52 18.19 13.23
CA GLY A 164 -5.89 17.39 14.26
C GLY A 164 -5.81 15.91 13.90
N GLY A 165 -5.89 15.02 14.88
CA GLY A 165 -5.84 13.57 14.72
C GLY A 165 -5.02 12.88 15.81
N LEU A 166 -4.16 11.93 15.45
CA LEU A 166 -3.42 11.10 16.39
C LEU A 166 -2.36 11.91 17.16
N ILE A 167 -2.53 12.02 18.48
CA ILE A 167 -1.62 12.74 19.38
C ILE A 167 -0.19 12.17 19.33
N ALA A 168 -0.04 10.84 19.26
CA ALA A 168 1.28 10.20 19.19
C ALA A 168 2.07 10.63 17.93
N GLU A 169 1.41 10.73 16.78
CA GLU A 169 2.03 11.20 15.53
C GLU A 169 2.32 12.71 15.59
N ALA A 170 1.41 13.51 16.19
CA ALA A 170 1.66 14.93 16.40
C ALA A 170 2.88 15.18 17.28
N ARG A 171 3.04 14.43 18.38
CA ARG A 171 4.24 14.49 19.23
C ARG A 171 5.51 14.07 18.49
N GLY A 172 5.43 13.02 17.66
CA GLY A 172 6.54 12.60 16.80
C GLY A 172 6.95 13.69 15.82
N ALA A 173 5.96 14.29 15.14
CA ALA A 173 6.16 15.41 14.23
C ALA A 173 6.71 16.66 14.95
N ALA A 174 6.17 17.00 16.12
CA ALA A 174 6.64 18.11 16.96
C ALA A 174 8.13 17.95 17.35
N ARG A 175 8.55 16.72 17.66
CA ARG A 175 9.96 16.43 17.92
C ARG A 175 10.84 16.72 16.72
N LEU A 176 10.45 16.23 15.52
CA LEU A 176 11.19 16.49 14.26
C LEU A 176 11.24 18.00 13.94
N ILE A 177 10.13 18.73 14.12
CA ILE A 177 10.09 20.18 13.92
C ILE A 177 11.14 20.88 14.80
N ARG A 178 11.25 20.46 16.07
CA ARG A 178 12.27 21.00 17.00
C ARG A 178 13.69 20.59 16.59
N GLU A 179 13.91 19.33 16.29
CA GLU A 179 15.23 18.79 15.90
C GLU A 179 15.79 19.50 14.67
N HIS A 180 14.93 19.78 13.68
CA HIS A 180 15.30 20.50 12.47
C HIS A 180 15.21 22.03 12.60
N GLY A 181 14.69 22.56 13.70
CA GLY A 181 14.52 24.01 13.91
C GLY A 181 13.52 24.66 12.96
N PHE A 182 12.51 23.93 12.48
CA PHE A 182 11.53 24.46 11.54
C PHE A 182 10.68 25.54 12.20
N ALA A 183 10.62 26.72 11.60
CA ALA A 183 9.59 27.70 11.91
C ALA A 183 8.22 27.14 11.53
N THR A 184 7.18 27.40 12.32
CA THR A 184 5.83 26.92 12.05
C THR A 184 4.89 28.06 11.68
N ARG A 185 3.98 27.77 10.73
CA ARG A 185 2.98 28.74 10.27
C ARG A 185 1.64 28.01 10.04
N ALA A 186 0.57 28.52 10.63
CA ALA A 186 -0.78 28.08 10.34
C ALA A 186 -1.36 28.94 9.22
N GLU A 187 -1.71 28.35 8.07
CA GLU A 187 -2.35 29.07 6.95
C GLU A 187 -3.88 28.98 6.97
N GLY A 188 -4.41 27.91 7.50
CA GLY A 188 -5.83 27.70 7.78
C GLY A 188 -6.02 27.31 9.23
N LEU A 189 -7.05 26.50 9.50
CA LEU A 189 -7.27 25.96 10.84
C LEU A 189 -6.21 24.91 11.19
N CYS A 190 -5.50 25.12 12.31
CA CYS A 190 -4.66 24.10 12.95
C CYS A 190 -5.22 23.83 14.33
N ALA A 191 -5.93 22.70 14.48
CA ALA A 191 -6.72 22.39 15.66
C ALA A 191 -6.26 21.13 16.37
N SER A 192 -6.61 21.00 17.66
CA SER A 192 -6.38 19.79 18.46
C SER A 192 -4.89 19.38 18.43
N ALA A 193 -4.58 18.13 18.08
CA ALA A 193 -3.21 17.61 18.00
C ALA A 193 -2.27 18.44 17.07
N CYS A 194 -2.82 19.16 16.08
CA CYS A 194 -2.04 20.05 15.22
C CYS A 194 -1.35 21.18 16.01
N THR A 195 -1.96 21.66 17.09
CA THR A 195 -1.41 22.73 17.90
C THR A 195 -0.09 22.34 18.60
N LEU A 196 0.14 21.04 18.85
CA LEU A 196 1.42 20.53 19.34
C LEU A 196 2.53 20.69 18.30
N MET A 197 2.20 20.38 17.03
CA MET A 197 3.14 20.56 15.92
C MET A 197 3.44 22.06 15.73
N PHE A 198 2.41 22.90 15.80
CA PHE A 198 2.57 24.35 15.70
C PHE A 198 3.43 24.92 16.83
N ALA A 199 3.17 24.52 18.06
CA ALA A 199 3.91 25.00 19.24
C ALA A 199 5.38 24.58 19.25
N ALA A 200 5.74 23.50 18.49
CA ALA A 200 7.11 23.00 18.40
C ALA A 200 8.08 23.92 17.65
N GLY A 201 7.58 24.84 16.83
CA GLY A 201 8.42 25.76 16.08
C GLY A 201 9.06 26.83 16.96
N PRO A 202 10.35 27.16 16.76
CA PRO A 202 11.01 28.24 17.49
C PRO A 202 10.45 29.63 17.10
N ARG A 203 9.97 29.77 15.89
CA ARG A 203 9.19 30.96 15.41
C ARG A 203 7.84 30.47 14.94
N ARG A 204 6.78 31.09 15.42
CA ARG A 204 5.39 30.69 15.24
C ARG A 204 4.55 31.85 14.76
N SER A 205 3.93 31.69 13.57
CA SER A 205 3.14 32.77 12.96
C SER A 205 1.82 32.24 12.39
N LEU A 206 0.88 33.15 12.19
CA LEU A 206 -0.37 32.90 11.50
C LEU A 206 -0.30 33.45 10.07
N GLY A 207 -0.88 32.72 9.12
CA GLY A 207 -1.21 33.25 7.80
C GLY A 207 -2.45 34.14 7.83
N GLY A 208 -2.88 34.64 6.67
CA GLY A 208 -4.05 35.51 6.58
C GLY A 208 -5.32 34.88 7.15
N ASP A 209 -5.55 33.59 6.87
CA ASP A 209 -6.70 32.80 7.35
C ASP A 209 -6.33 31.86 8.50
N GLY A 210 -5.10 32.00 9.03
CA GLY A 210 -4.54 31.13 10.05
C GLY A 210 -5.29 31.24 11.39
N ARG A 211 -5.74 30.10 11.91
CA ARG A 211 -6.44 29.98 13.19
C ARG A 211 -5.93 28.78 13.96
N LEU A 212 -5.88 28.92 15.29
CA LEU A 212 -5.55 27.82 16.19
C LEU A 212 -6.77 27.40 16.99
N GLY A 213 -7.04 26.11 17.06
CA GLY A 213 -8.18 25.55 17.79
C GLY A 213 -7.74 24.58 18.88
N PHE A 214 -8.20 24.80 20.11
CA PHE A 214 -7.79 24.07 21.29
C PHE A 214 -8.97 23.41 22.00
N HIS A 215 -8.73 22.21 22.51
CA HIS A 215 -9.64 21.46 23.40
C HIS A 215 -8.87 20.37 24.16
N SER A 216 -9.48 19.84 25.22
CA SER A 216 -8.94 18.67 25.96
C SER A 216 -9.03 17.39 25.15
N TYR A 217 -8.39 16.33 25.63
CA TYR A 217 -8.37 15.03 24.96
C TYR A 217 -9.64 14.22 25.20
N ALA A 218 -9.93 13.34 24.23
CA ALA A 218 -10.91 12.28 24.34
C ALA A 218 -10.30 10.95 23.96
N LEU A 219 -10.81 9.86 24.52
CA LEU A 219 -10.53 8.51 24.05
C LEU A 219 -11.37 8.24 22.80
N GLN A 220 -10.74 7.78 21.73
CA GLN A 220 -11.47 7.38 20.52
C GLN A 220 -12.25 6.07 20.67
N PHE A 221 -11.96 5.27 21.71
CA PHE A 221 -12.60 3.97 21.95
C PHE A 221 -12.88 3.80 23.44
N GLU A 222 -14.13 3.57 23.80
CA GLU A 222 -14.57 3.22 25.15
C GLU A 222 -14.33 1.74 25.51
N SER A 223 -13.79 0.94 24.60
CA SER A 223 -13.71 -0.53 24.77
C SER A 223 -12.32 -1.03 25.12
N GLY A 224 -12.14 -1.43 26.39
CA GLY A 224 -11.31 -2.56 26.80
C GLY A 224 -9.80 -2.53 26.65
N LEU A 225 -9.21 -1.43 26.22
CA LEU A 225 -7.76 -1.27 26.24
C LEU A 225 -7.27 -0.83 27.63
N PRO A 226 -6.01 -1.14 28.02
CA PRO A 226 -5.46 -0.69 29.27
C PRO A 226 -5.70 0.82 29.42
N GLN A 227 -6.25 1.23 30.55
CA GLN A 227 -6.68 2.60 30.84
C GLN A 227 -5.55 3.57 30.51
N ILE A 228 -5.69 4.27 29.38
CA ILE A 228 -4.83 5.42 29.12
C ILE A 228 -5.29 6.49 30.09
N ASP A 229 -4.40 6.84 31.00
CA ASP A 229 -4.59 7.95 31.92
C ASP A 229 -4.55 9.26 31.14
N LEU A 230 -5.74 9.75 30.74
CA LEU A 230 -5.88 10.97 29.96
C LEU A 230 -5.29 12.18 30.65
N GLU A 231 -5.44 12.27 31.99
CA GLU A 231 -4.90 13.39 32.75
C GLU A 231 -3.38 13.41 32.66
N ARG A 232 -2.75 12.23 32.79
CA ARG A 232 -1.30 12.08 32.64
C ARG A 232 -0.82 12.42 31.24
N GLU A 233 -1.57 12.03 30.21
CA GLU A 233 -1.21 12.37 28.83
C GLU A 233 -1.39 13.87 28.55
N GLN A 234 -2.43 14.50 29.07
CA GLN A 234 -2.63 15.96 29.00
C GLN A 234 -1.53 16.72 29.75
N GLU A 235 -1.10 16.21 30.91
CA GLU A 235 -0.02 16.81 31.65
C GLU A 235 1.31 16.82 30.92
N LYS A 236 1.62 15.76 30.18
CA LYS A 236 2.82 15.70 29.31
C LYS A 236 2.79 16.83 28.27
N ASP A 237 1.65 17.03 27.61
CA ASP A 237 1.54 18.03 26.57
C ASP A 237 1.40 19.45 27.14
N ARG A 238 0.80 19.58 28.32
CA ARG A 238 0.84 20.85 29.09
C ARG A 238 2.29 21.25 29.43
N ALA A 239 3.07 20.32 29.95
CA ALA A 239 4.49 20.53 30.22
C ALA A 239 5.27 20.88 28.96
N PHE A 240 4.97 20.20 27.83
CA PHE A 240 5.55 20.56 26.55
C PHE A 240 5.23 21.98 26.12
N LEU A 241 3.97 22.42 26.19
CA LEU A 241 3.58 23.80 25.85
C LEU A 241 4.34 24.85 26.72
N LEU A 242 4.47 24.58 28.01
CA LEU A 242 5.26 25.43 28.92
C LEU A 242 6.73 25.53 28.49
N GLN A 243 7.34 24.39 28.11
CA GLN A 243 8.72 24.34 27.59
C GLN A 243 8.88 25.13 26.29
N GLN A 244 7.82 25.26 25.48
CA GLN A 244 7.82 26.08 24.28
C GLN A 244 7.53 27.55 24.53
N GLY A 245 7.45 27.98 25.77
CA GLY A 245 7.22 29.39 26.16
C GLY A 245 5.74 29.83 26.17
N VAL A 246 4.80 28.88 26.06
CA VAL A 246 3.38 29.16 26.27
C VAL A 246 3.12 29.41 27.75
N SER A 247 2.32 30.43 28.09
CA SER A 247 2.03 30.78 29.49
C SER A 247 1.25 29.65 30.20
N ALA A 248 1.46 29.53 31.52
CA ALA A 248 0.75 28.54 32.32
C ALA A 248 -0.77 28.76 32.31
N GLU A 249 -1.20 30.02 32.30
CA GLU A 249 -2.62 30.38 32.22
C GLU A 249 -3.25 29.88 30.91
N PHE A 250 -2.58 30.16 29.78
CA PHE A 250 -3.05 29.66 28.46
C PHE A 250 -3.07 28.14 28.40
N ALA A 251 -1.98 27.47 28.82
CA ALA A 251 -1.88 26.01 28.80
C ALA A 251 -2.95 25.34 29.67
N ASN A 252 -3.22 25.87 30.87
CA ASN A 252 -4.29 25.38 31.73
C ASN A 252 -5.67 25.56 31.09
N ARG A 253 -5.91 26.68 30.43
CA ARG A 253 -7.18 26.94 29.73
C ARG A 253 -7.40 25.97 28.58
N VAL A 254 -6.36 25.62 27.81
CA VAL A 254 -6.45 24.61 26.72
C VAL A 254 -7.06 23.31 27.22
N PHE A 255 -6.57 22.76 28.30
CA PHE A 255 -7.01 21.47 28.84
C PHE A 255 -8.30 21.55 29.68
N ALA A 256 -8.77 22.74 30.00
CA ALA A 256 -10.06 22.98 30.63
C ALA A 256 -11.24 23.00 29.61
N ILE A 257 -10.97 23.17 28.32
CA ILE A 257 -12.01 23.18 27.28
C ILE A 257 -12.47 21.75 27.05
N PRO A 258 -13.77 21.42 27.14
CA PRO A 258 -14.30 20.10 26.88
C PRO A 258 -13.95 19.63 25.46
N HIS A 259 -13.66 18.34 25.28
CA HIS A 259 -13.26 17.76 23.97
C HIS A 259 -14.30 17.95 22.85
N ARG A 260 -15.56 18.18 23.19
CA ARG A 260 -16.68 18.43 22.24
C ARG A 260 -16.78 19.89 21.80
N GLU A 261 -16.02 20.76 22.43
CA GLU A 261 -15.95 22.18 22.14
C GLU A 261 -14.59 22.52 21.54
N ILE A 262 -14.51 23.60 20.80
CA ILE A 262 -13.25 24.11 20.30
C ILE A 262 -13.12 25.57 20.65
N TRP A 263 -12.05 25.93 21.34
CA TRP A 263 -11.69 27.30 21.62
C TRP A 263 -10.75 27.83 20.56
N ILE A 264 -11.18 28.87 19.83
CA ILE A 264 -10.38 29.53 18.80
C ILE A 264 -10.10 30.96 19.28
N PRO A 265 -8.99 31.21 19.99
CA PRO A 265 -8.60 32.55 20.46
C PRO A 265 -8.18 33.44 19.30
N ASP A 266 -8.37 34.74 19.47
CA ASP A 266 -7.84 35.76 18.56
C ASP A 266 -6.30 35.88 18.65
N ALA A 267 -5.71 36.58 17.69
CA ALA A 267 -4.25 36.75 17.62
C ALA A 267 -3.68 37.48 18.85
N THR A 268 -4.44 38.33 19.47
CA THR A 268 -3.99 39.08 20.69
C THR A 268 -3.84 38.10 21.84
N VAL A 269 -4.85 37.27 22.09
CA VAL A 269 -4.82 36.23 23.12
C VAL A 269 -3.69 35.22 22.88
N LEU A 270 -3.49 34.84 21.64
CA LEU A 270 -2.39 33.90 21.25
C LEU A 270 -1.01 34.52 21.51
N ARG A 271 -0.85 35.82 21.25
CA ARG A 271 0.41 36.53 21.49
C ARG A 271 0.68 36.71 22.99
N ILE A 272 -0.31 37.13 23.77
CA ILE A 272 -0.20 37.25 25.23
C ILE A 272 0.09 35.90 25.87
N GLY A 273 -0.55 34.81 25.35
CA GLY A 273 -0.30 33.47 25.80
C GLY A 273 1.04 32.87 25.37
N GLY A 274 1.84 33.60 24.59
CA GLY A 274 3.13 33.11 24.07
C GLY A 274 3.01 31.97 23.04
N VAL A 275 1.82 31.81 22.42
CA VAL A 275 1.58 30.75 21.42
C VAL A 275 2.14 31.16 20.07
N ILE A 276 1.97 32.41 19.66
CA ILE A 276 2.62 33.01 18.49
C ILE A 276 3.76 33.93 18.93
N THR A 277 4.82 33.96 18.15
CA THR A 277 6.06 34.69 18.46
C THR A 277 6.29 35.92 17.58
N ASP A 278 5.58 36.00 16.45
CA ASP A 278 5.67 37.10 15.46
C ASP A 278 4.44 37.98 15.50
#